data_50b655b3b870853507d4dd90bba824a6
#
_entry.id   50b655b3b870853507d4dd90bba824a6
#
_cell.length_a   1.000
_cell.length_b   1.000
_cell.length_c   1.000
_cell.angle_alpha   90.00
_cell.angle_beta   90.00
_cell.angle_gamma   90.00
#
_symmetry.space_group_name_H-M   'P 1'
#
loop_
_entity.id
_entity.type
_entity.pdbx_description
1 polymer ?
#
loop_
_entity_poly.entity_id
_entity_poly.type
_entity_poly.pdbx_seq_one_letter_code
_entity_poly.pdbx_strand_id
1 'polypeptide(L)'
;MKMIERNKTAETAALLIHPMLSSAEGIELCVTRFWGDSVHCFLPDLSSHGAAAGETYHSAWEEAKAIHDYLVEQNCTHLQLGFGASLGGVVLFELLKFEDLSFDHVFFEGVSFYERAPLLCFMLNWWAF
;
A
#
# COMPACT_ATOMS: atom_id res chain seq x y z
N MET A 1 -1.47 -11.64 -2.20
CA MET A 1 -1.68 -10.28 -2.77
C MET A 1 -2.12 -10.38 -4.23
N LYS A 2 -3.05 -9.55 -4.66
CA LYS A 2 -3.43 -9.42 -6.08
C LYS A 2 -3.30 -7.98 -6.52
N MET A 3 -2.54 -7.74 -7.60
CA MET A 3 -2.37 -6.40 -8.15
C MET A 3 -3.49 -6.06 -9.13
N ILE A 4 -4.09 -4.90 -8.94
CA ILE A 4 -5.02 -4.28 -9.87
C ILE A 4 -4.32 -3.08 -10.50
N GLU A 5 -4.45 -2.92 -11.80
CA GLU A 5 -3.85 -1.80 -12.51
C GLU A 5 -4.91 -0.99 -13.24
N ARG A 6 -4.69 0.33 -13.33
CA ARG A 6 -5.50 1.27 -14.11
C ARG A 6 -4.59 2.11 -14.98
N ASN A 7 -5.10 2.48 -16.14
CA ASN A 7 -4.45 3.46 -17.05
C ASN A 7 -3.01 3.09 -17.44
N LYS A 8 -2.78 1.84 -17.84
CA LYS A 8 -1.45 1.27 -18.10
C LYS A 8 -0.59 2.01 -19.12
N THR A 9 -1.19 2.89 -19.92
CA THR A 9 -0.50 3.68 -20.95
C THR A 9 -0.05 5.05 -20.46
N ALA A 10 -0.41 5.45 -19.24
CA ALA A 10 0.03 6.71 -18.67
C ALA A 10 1.52 6.64 -18.27
N GLU A 11 2.24 7.74 -18.49
CA GLU A 11 3.67 7.83 -18.19
C GLU A 11 3.95 8.03 -16.69
N THR A 12 3.04 8.69 -15.98
CA THR A 12 3.13 8.90 -14.54
C THR A 12 2.60 7.67 -13.82
N ALA A 13 3.38 7.11 -12.89
CA ALA A 13 3.00 5.92 -12.15
C ALA A 13 2.82 6.20 -10.64
N ALA A 14 1.81 5.58 -10.03
CA ALA A 14 1.55 5.66 -8.60
C ALA A 14 1.21 4.29 -8.02
N LEU A 15 1.70 4.02 -6.81
CA LEU A 15 1.33 2.88 -5.99
C LEU A 15 0.45 3.34 -4.84
N LEU A 16 -0.74 2.76 -4.70
CA LEU A 16 -1.71 3.13 -3.67
C LEU A 16 -2.09 1.88 -2.87
N ILE A 17 -1.70 1.82 -1.59
CA ILE A 17 -1.91 0.66 -0.73
C ILE A 17 -2.99 0.97 0.30
N HIS A 18 -4.07 0.20 0.27
CA HIS A 18 -5.27 0.39 1.07
C HIS A 18 -5.08 0.09 2.57
N PRO A 19 -5.91 0.68 3.46
CA PRO A 19 -5.91 0.35 4.88
C PRO A 19 -6.55 -1.02 5.14
N MET A 20 -6.41 -1.50 6.38
CA MET A 20 -7.14 -2.67 6.87
C MET A 20 -8.66 -2.49 6.67
N LEU A 21 -9.37 -3.58 6.38
CA LEU A 21 -10.82 -3.59 6.13
C LEU A 21 -11.26 -2.77 4.88
N SER A 22 -10.34 -2.56 3.95
CA SER A 22 -10.61 -1.92 2.66
C SER A 22 -10.12 -2.81 1.51
N SER A 23 -10.00 -2.24 0.31
CA SER A 23 -9.56 -2.92 -0.90
C SER A 23 -8.90 -1.93 -1.87
N ALA A 24 -8.33 -2.45 -2.95
CA ALA A 24 -7.85 -1.66 -4.07
C ALA A 24 -8.93 -0.72 -4.63
N GLU A 25 -10.17 -1.22 -4.78
CA GLU A 25 -11.30 -0.40 -5.24
C GLU A 25 -11.64 0.71 -4.23
N GLY A 26 -11.59 0.43 -2.93
CA GLY A 26 -11.85 1.42 -1.89
C GLY A 26 -10.86 2.57 -1.90
N ILE A 27 -9.56 2.28 -2.02
CA ILE A 27 -8.53 3.32 -2.08
C ILE A 27 -8.60 4.08 -3.42
N GLU A 28 -8.89 3.40 -4.52
CA GLU A 28 -9.10 4.01 -5.83
C GLU A 28 -10.18 5.11 -5.76
N LEU A 29 -11.34 4.80 -5.21
CA LEU A 29 -12.44 5.75 -5.07
C LEU A 29 -12.08 6.98 -4.23
N CYS A 30 -11.27 6.81 -3.19
CA CYS A 30 -10.89 7.89 -2.30
C CYS A 30 -9.81 8.79 -2.86
N VAL A 31 -8.82 8.24 -3.55
CA VAL A 31 -7.59 8.96 -3.93
C VAL A 31 -7.59 9.38 -5.39
N THR A 32 -8.01 8.49 -6.31
CA THR A 32 -7.78 8.71 -7.75
C THR A 32 -8.92 9.42 -8.46
N ARG A 33 -10.05 9.64 -7.81
CA ARG A 33 -11.28 10.17 -8.42
C ARG A 33 -11.09 11.47 -9.23
N PHE A 34 -10.02 12.21 -9.00
CA PHE A 34 -9.73 13.49 -9.68
C PHE A 34 -8.58 13.39 -10.70
N TRP A 35 -7.95 12.20 -10.84
CA TRP A 35 -6.76 12.02 -11.69
C TRP A 35 -7.11 11.66 -13.14
N GLY A 36 -8.34 11.20 -13.38
CA GLY A 36 -8.74 10.68 -14.70
C GLY A 36 -7.80 9.57 -15.17
N ASP A 37 -7.46 9.58 -16.45
CA ASP A 37 -6.59 8.57 -17.08
C ASP A 37 -5.11 8.99 -17.13
N SER A 38 -4.71 10.01 -16.40
CA SER A 38 -3.36 10.60 -16.49
C SER A 38 -2.29 9.85 -15.67
N VAL A 39 -2.71 8.92 -14.78
CA VAL A 39 -1.80 8.20 -13.89
C VAL A 39 -2.02 6.70 -14.02
N HIS A 40 -0.93 5.96 -14.28
CA HIS A 40 -0.90 4.51 -14.17
C HIS A 40 -0.90 4.12 -12.69
N CYS A 41 -2.00 3.59 -12.20
CA CYS A 41 -2.15 3.22 -10.80
C CYS A 41 -1.92 1.73 -10.58
N PHE A 42 -1.03 1.41 -9.66
CA PHE A 42 -0.85 0.08 -9.08
C PHE A 42 -1.61 0.03 -7.74
N LEU A 43 -2.57 -0.85 -7.65
CA LEU A 43 -3.54 -0.95 -6.56
C LEU A 43 -3.53 -2.40 -6.04
N PRO A 44 -2.64 -2.75 -5.10
CA PRO A 44 -2.65 -4.10 -4.55
C PRO A 44 -3.85 -4.32 -3.63
N ASP A 45 -4.60 -5.40 -3.84
CA ASP A 45 -5.39 -6.04 -2.80
C ASP A 45 -4.45 -6.89 -1.94
N LEU A 46 -4.19 -6.45 -0.72
CA LEU A 46 -3.36 -7.20 0.24
C LEU A 46 -4.01 -8.54 0.56
N SER A 47 -3.21 -9.53 0.91
CA SER A 47 -3.73 -10.85 1.31
C SER A 47 -4.80 -10.72 2.40
N SER A 48 -5.85 -11.51 2.34
CA SER A 48 -7.10 -11.45 3.13
C SER A 48 -8.02 -10.25 2.82
N HIS A 49 -7.76 -9.47 1.76
CA HIS A 49 -8.58 -8.31 1.39
C HIS A 49 -8.98 -8.36 -0.09
N GLY A 50 -10.11 -7.73 -0.44
CA GLY A 50 -10.57 -7.54 -1.81
C GLY A 50 -10.54 -8.82 -2.64
N ALA A 51 -9.94 -8.77 -3.83
CA ALA A 51 -9.77 -9.92 -4.72
C ALA A 51 -8.80 -10.98 -4.18
N ALA A 52 -8.00 -10.65 -3.14
CA ALA A 52 -7.09 -11.57 -2.44
C ALA A 52 -7.67 -12.11 -1.11
N ALA A 53 -9.00 -12.00 -0.90
CA ALA A 53 -9.67 -12.40 0.34
C ALA A 53 -9.44 -13.88 0.71
N GLY A 54 -9.20 -14.76 -0.25
CA GLY A 54 -8.88 -16.17 -0.03
C GLY A 54 -7.42 -16.48 0.32
N GLU A 55 -6.54 -15.48 0.31
CA GLU A 55 -5.13 -15.60 0.66
C GLU A 55 -4.93 -15.28 2.13
N THR A 56 -3.90 -15.86 2.76
CA THR A 56 -3.56 -15.58 4.16
C THR A 56 -2.54 -14.45 4.24
N TYR A 57 -2.85 -13.40 5.00
CA TYR A 57 -1.89 -12.35 5.35
C TYR A 57 -0.90 -12.88 6.40
N HIS A 58 0.39 -12.77 6.14
CA HIS A 58 1.43 -13.22 7.07
C HIS A 58 2.18 -12.03 7.70
N SER A 59 2.68 -11.11 6.88
CA SER A 59 3.42 -9.94 7.36
C SER A 59 3.43 -8.81 6.34
N ALA A 60 3.70 -7.60 6.80
CA ALA A 60 3.89 -6.44 5.92
C ALA A 60 5.10 -6.63 4.99
N TRP A 61 6.15 -7.31 5.46
CA TRP A 61 7.33 -7.63 4.65
C TRP A 61 6.99 -8.55 3.47
N GLU A 62 6.20 -9.61 3.69
CA GLU A 62 5.80 -10.52 2.60
C GLU A 62 4.91 -9.83 1.57
N GLU A 63 3.99 -8.96 2.01
CA GLU A 63 3.18 -8.15 1.10
C GLU A 63 4.06 -7.16 0.31
N ALA A 64 4.99 -6.46 0.98
CA ALA A 64 5.93 -5.56 0.34
C ALA A 64 6.80 -6.29 -0.68
N LYS A 65 7.30 -7.47 -0.34
CA LYS A 65 8.07 -8.30 -1.28
C LYS A 65 7.26 -8.69 -2.50
N ALA A 66 6.01 -9.08 -2.33
CA ALA A 66 5.13 -9.46 -3.44
C ALA A 66 4.84 -8.24 -4.35
N ILE A 67 4.67 -7.04 -3.78
CA ILE A 67 4.52 -5.79 -4.54
C ILE A 67 5.82 -5.47 -5.29
N HIS A 68 6.96 -5.54 -4.62
CA HIS A 68 8.28 -5.33 -5.24
C HIS A 68 8.49 -6.24 -6.44
N ASP A 69 8.33 -7.55 -6.25
CA ASP A 69 8.54 -8.54 -7.31
C ASP A 69 7.63 -8.26 -8.52
N TYR A 70 6.37 -7.87 -8.25
CA TYR A 70 5.44 -7.48 -9.31
C TYR A 70 5.91 -6.23 -10.08
N LEU A 71 6.31 -5.17 -9.38
CA LEU A 71 6.78 -3.93 -10.01
C LEU A 71 8.04 -4.16 -10.86
N VAL A 72 8.97 -4.98 -10.36
CA VAL A 72 10.19 -5.38 -11.11
C VAL A 72 9.81 -6.16 -12.36
N GLU A 73 8.88 -7.11 -12.29
CA GLU A 73 8.38 -7.88 -13.43
C GLU A 73 7.74 -6.97 -14.50
N GLN A 74 7.05 -5.90 -14.07
CA GLN A 74 6.47 -4.90 -14.96
C GLN A 74 7.49 -3.87 -15.47
N ASN A 75 8.78 -3.97 -15.11
CA ASN A 75 9.82 -2.98 -15.38
C ASN A 75 9.46 -1.57 -14.90
N CYS A 76 8.72 -1.46 -13.79
CA CYS A 76 8.28 -0.21 -13.18
C CYS A 76 8.93 -0.05 -11.80
N THR A 77 10.22 0.30 -11.77
CA THR A 77 11.00 0.44 -10.53
C THR A 77 11.16 1.89 -10.08
N HIS A 78 10.61 2.84 -10.84
CA HIS A 78 10.51 4.25 -10.48
C HIS A 78 9.06 4.71 -10.56
N LEU A 79 8.52 5.20 -9.46
CA LEU A 79 7.15 5.70 -9.37
C LEU A 79 7.14 7.14 -8.86
N GLN A 80 6.26 7.99 -9.38
CA GLN A 80 6.14 9.37 -8.94
C GLN A 80 5.49 9.47 -7.56
N LEU A 81 4.64 8.52 -7.21
CA LEU A 81 3.94 8.52 -5.92
C LEU A 81 3.84 7.13 -5.31
N GLY A 82 4.20 7.03 -4.02
CA GLY A 82 3.80 5.96 -3.12
C GLY A 82 2.83 6.49 -2.07
N PHE A 83 1.65 5.91 -1.96
CA PHE A 83 0.66 6.22 -0.93
C PHE A 83 0.31 4.96 -0.15
N GLY A 84 0.31 5.06 1.17
CA GLY A 84 -0.09 3.96 2.05
C GLY A 84 -0.89 4.45 3.24
N ALA A 85 -2.09 3.88 3.41
CA ALA A 85 -2.97 4.20 4.53
C ALA A 85 -2.96 3.08 5.58
N SER A 86 -2.77 3.44 6.85
CA SER A 86 -2.77 2.51 8.00
C SER A 86 -1.92 1.26 7.72
N LEU A 87 -2.52 0.06 7.60
CA LEU A 87 -1.82 -1.18 7.24
C LEU A 87 -1.03 -1.02 5.93
N GLY A 88 -1.62 -0.39 4.91
CA GLY A 88 -0.94 -0.11 3.64
C GLY A 88 0.29 0.78 3.79
N GLY A 89 0.29 1.67 4.77
CA GLY A 89 1.46 2.48 5.09
C GLY A 89 2.58 1.67 5.74
N VAL A 90 2.26 0.67 6.56
CA VAL A 90 3.28 -0.25 7.11
C VAL A 90 3.90 -1.07 5.98
N VAL A 91 3.09 -1.57 5.04
CA VAL A 91 3.58 -2.29 3.85
C VAL A 91 4.46 -1.38 2.97
N LEU A 92 4.02 -0.14 2.74
CA LEU A 92 4.82 0.84 1.98
C LEU A 92 6.16 1.13 2.66
N PHE A 93 6.18 1.25 3.99
CA PHE A 93 7.42 1.44 4.75
C PHE A 93 8.40 0.26 4.58
N GLU A 94 7.90 -0.97 4.60
CA GLU A 94 8.71 -2.16 4.30
C GLU A 94 9.21 -2.14 2.84
N LEU A 95 8.39 -1.68 1.91
CA LEU A 95 8.75 -1.58 0.49
C LEU A 95 9.90 -0.60 0.23
N LEU A 96 9.99 0.50 1.02
CA LEU A 96 11.09 1.47 0.90
C LEU A 96 12.47 0.91 1.26
N LYS A 97 12.56 -0.31 1.78
CA LYS A 97 13.84 -0.98 2.08
C LYS A 97 14.45 -1.65 0.84
N PHE A 98 13.71 -1.76 -0.26
CA PHE A 98 14.23 -2.29 -1.53
C PHE A 98 14.97 -1.18 -2.29
N GLU A 99 16.29 -1.30 -2.42
CA GLU A 99 17.18 -0.26 -2.97
C GLU A 99 17.00 -0.05 -4.49
N ASP A 100 16.41 -1.01 -5.18
CA ASP A 100 16.13 -0.98 -6.61
C ASP A 100 14.77 -0.32 -6.96
N LEU A 101 13.97 0.05 -5.94
CA LEU A 101 12.77 0.86 -6.10
C LEU A 101 13.02 2.32 -5.71
N SER A 102 12.38 3.24 -6.41
CA SER A 102 12.44 4.67 -6.09
C SER A 102 11.08 5.34 -6.26
N PHE A 103 10.81 6.33 -5.40
CA PHE A 103 9.61 7.14 -5.42
C PHE A 103 10.01 8.62 -5.38
N ASP A 104 9.36 9.47 -6.19
CA ASP A 104 9.56 10.92 -6.10
C ASP A 104 8.92 11.49 -4.82
N HIS A 105 7.73 10.97 -4.47
CA HIS A 105 6.98 11.35 -3.29
C HIS A 105 6.39 10.14 -2.59
N VAL A 106 6.39 10.17 -1.25
CA VAL A 106 5.78 9.13 -0.42
C VAL A 106 4.87 9.77 0.60
N PHE A 107 3.62 9.28 0.67
CA PHE A 107 2.62 9.72 1.64
C PHE A 107 2.16 8.58 2.53
N PHE A 108 2.12 8.84 3.83
CA PHE A 108 1.58 7.94 4.85
C PHE A 108 0.37 8.59 5.51
N GLU A 109 -0.75 7.87 5.55
CA GLU A 109 -1.97 8.29 6.21
C GLU A 109 -2.31 7.37 7.39
N GLY A 110 -2.41 7.92 8.60
CA GLY A 110 -2.85 7.18 9.78
C GLY A 110 -1.98 5.97 10.14
N VAL A 111 -0.68 6.03 9.86
CA VAL A 111 0.26 4.93 10.08
C VAL A 111 0.83 4.98 11.48
N SER A 112 0.89 3.82 12.17
CA SER A 112 1.63 3.65 13.41
C SER A 112 2.80 2.72 13.18
N PHE A 113 4.01 3.21 13.41
CA PHE A 113 5.26 2.44 13.28
C PHE A 113 5.69 1.79 14.60
N TYR A 114 4.85 1.83 15.63
CA TYR A 114 5.16 1.22 16.93
C TYR A 114 4.83 -0.28 16.93
N GLU A 115 5.79 -1.10 16.57
CA GLU A 115 5.62 -2.56 16.58
C GLU A 115 5.71 -3.21 17.97
N ARG A 116 6.12 -2.49 19.03
CA ARG A 116 6.48 -3.10 20.34
C ARG A 116 6.04 -2.32 21.57
N ALA A 117 4.77 -2.02 21.67
CA ALA A 117 4.22 -1.73 22.98
C ALA A 117 2.75 -2.19 23.11
N PRO A 118 2.47 -3.50 22.99
CA PRO A 118 1.09 -3.99 23.12
C PRO A 118 0.49 -3.61 24.48
N LEU A 119 1.30 -3.55 25.54
CA LEU A 119 0.85 -3.18 26.87
C LEU A 119 0.62 -1.67 27.04
N LEU A 120 1.48 -0.84 26.45
CA LEU A 120 1.37 0.62 26.53
C LEU A 120 0.22 1.16 25.68
N CYS A 121 0.02 0.63 24.48
CA CYS A 121 -1.13 0.97 23.64
C CYS A 121 -2.45 0.52 24.28
N PHE A 122 -2.49 -0.62 24.97
CA PHE A 122 -3.67 -1.08 25.69
C PHE A 122 -3.98 -0.16 26.89
N MET A 123 -2.98 0.30 27.62
CA MET A 123 -3.16 1.23 28.73
C MET A 123 -3.57 2.63 28.28
N LEU A 124 -3.01 3.16 27.19
CA LEU A 124 -3.38 4.49 26.67
C LEU A 124 -4.80 4.50 26.10
N ASN A 125 -5.26 3.45 25.47
CA ASN A 125 -6.65 3.33 25.00
C ASN A 125 -7.66 3.18 26.16
N TRP A 126 -7.23 2.68 27.32
CA TRP A 126 -8.09 2.58 28.50
C TRP A 126 -8.37 3.94 29.17
N TRP A 127 -7.48 4.92 29.01
CA TRP A 127 -7.64 6.26 29.57
C TRP A 127 -8.29 7.29 28.64
N ALA A 128 -8.52 6.95 27.38
CA ALA A 128 -9.08 7.84 26.37
C ALA A 128 -10.61 7.74 26.20
N PHE A 129 -11.27 6.93 27.06
CA PHE A 129 -12.74 6.79 27.07
C PHE A 129 -13.32 7.01 28.47
#